data_489c09f8c194a21388b3baa4c2370996
#
_entry.id   489c09f8c194a21388b3baa4c2370996
#
_cell.length_a   1.000
_cell.length_b   1.000
_cell.length_c   1.000
_cell.angle_alpha   90.00
_cell.angle_beta   90.00
_cell.angle_gamma   90.00
#
_symmetry.space_group_name_H-M   'P 1'
#
loop_
_entity.id
_entity.type
_entity.pdbx_description
1 polymer ?
#
loop_
_entity_poly.entity_id
_entity_poly.type
_entity_poly.pdbx_seq_one_letter_code
_entity_poly.pdbx_strand_id
1 'polypeptide(L)'
;MATAIQELTQQRLLLQMEYATEKETFHKQTEEMGLQRKVKRGDAWYPLKMGKSYYNSLNQLVVEVHRQGDDNEIEHNFEFGRPVAFFRVDDKDKIKYFPFTGTVSYVDGDRMVVAVPDNGQLIDVQSAEHVGVQLFFDETSYKMMFEALDRVIRAKGRLGYLRDLFYSHQKAETFSFSAMQFPYLNATQEEAVNKVLRAKDVAIVHGPPGTGKTTTLVEAIYETLRRENQVLVCAQSNMAVDWISEKLVDRGVNVLRIGNPTKVNDKMLSFTYERRFEAHPDYDQLWAIRKAIRDLRAHRKRGDDKYHQKLEHLKERATELELRINAQLFDEARVIACTLVGSSSRLLDGQKFGTLFIDEAAQALEAACWIPIRRVSRVVFAGDHCQLPPTVKSIAALKAGLGKTLMERIVENKPEVVTLLKMQYRMNEEIMRFSSSWFYGNQVESAPEVKYRSILDLDIPMTWIDTSAFELNEDSEVSFKEQFVGESFGRINKAEAELTLLALENYFTKIGKARILDERIDVGVISPYRAQVQYLRRLLKKKEFFKPYRSLISVNTVDGFQGQERDVILISLVRANDEGQIGFLRDLRRMNVAITRARMKLIILGDASTMTRHPFYRKLYDYIEAL
;
A
#
# COMPACT_ATOMS: atom_id res chain seq x y z
N MET A 1 3.14 18.98 -30.44
CA MET A 1 2.83 18.39 -29.13
C MET A 1 2.10 17.08 -29.36
N ALA A 2 2.45 16.02 -28.62
CA ALA A 2 1.73 14.76 -28.69
C ALA A 2 0.29 14.93 -28.16
N THR A 3 -0.68 14.25 -28.79
CA THR A 3 -2.07 14.27 -28.34
C THR A 3 -2.22 13.37 -27.09
N ALA A 4 -3.29 13.56 -26.32
CA ALA A 4 -3.62 12.69 -25.19
C ALA A 4 -3.67 11.21 -25.59
N ILE A 5 -4.25 10.91 -26.75
CA ILE A 5 -4.35 9.56 -27.29
C ILE A 5 -2.97 8.97 -27.60
N GLN A 6 -2.06 9.76 -28.17
CA GLN A 6 -0.67 9.33 -28.46
C GLN A 6 0.09 9.01 -27.16
N GLU A 7 -0.01 9.87 -26.15
CA GLU A 7 0.66 9.66 -24.86
C GLU A 7 0.07 8.47 -24.09
N LEU A 8 -1.25 8.27 -24.12
CA LEU A 8 -1.88 7.09 -23.51
C LEU A 8 -1.53 5.80 -24.24
N THR A 9 -1.40 5.83 -25.56
CA THR A 9 -0.91 4.70 -26.36
C THR A 9 0.52 4.36 -25.97
N GLN A 10 1.36 5.36 -25.75
CA GLN A 10 2.72 5.18 -25.24
C GLN A 10 2.71 4.56 -23.83
N GLN A 11 1.85 5.04 -22.93
CA GLN A 11 1.69 4.45 -21.59
C GLN A 11 1.27 2.97 -21.67
N ARG A 12 0.41 2.62 -22.60
CA ARG A 12 0.00 1.24 -22.82
C ARG A 12 1.17 0.35 -23.26
N LEU A 13 2.03 0.83 -24.14
CA LEU A 13 3.24 0.12 -24.55
C LEU A 13 4.20 -0.07 -23.38
N LEU A 14 4.40 0.96 -22.57
CA LEU A 14 5.27 0.89 -21.37
C LEU A 14 4.71 -0.09 -20.34
N LEU A 15 3.39 -0.11 -20.15
CA LEU A 15 2.73 -1.08 -19.27
C LEU A 15 2.90 -2.51 -19.78
N GLN A 16 2.88 -2.72 -21.09
CA GLN A 16 3.14 -4.03 -21.69
C GLN A 16 4.57 -4.49 -21.45
N MET A 17 5.54 -3.59 -21.49
CA MET A 17 6.94 -3.88 -21.11
C MET A 17 7.03 -4.30 -19.64
N GLU A 18 6.36 -3.59 -18.74
CA GLU A 18 6.30 -3.91 -17.31
C GLU A 18 5.66 -5.27 -17.07
N TYR A 19 4.54 -5.53 -17.73
CA TYR A 19 3.84 -6.82 -17.68
C TYR A 19 4.77 -7.97 -18.09
N ALA A 20 5.47 -7.83 -19.21
CA ALA A 20 6.39 -8.86 -19.72
C ALA A 20 7.56 -9.09 -18.75
N THR A 21 8.15 -8.01 -18.23
CA THR A 21 9.26 -8.09 -17.26
C THR A 21 8.82 -8.74 -15.95
N GLU A 22 7.69 -8.36 -15.43
CA GLU A 22 7.18 -8.89 -14.16
C GLU A 22 6.79 -10.36 -14.29
N LYS A 23 6.18 -10.74 -15.42
CA LYS A 23 5.84 -12.13 -15.73
C LYS A 23 7.08 -13.01 -15.88
N GLU A 24 8.09 -12.55 -16.59
CA GLU A 24 9.37 -13.26 -16.75
C GLU A 24 10.09 -13.42 -15.41
N THR A 25 10.18 -12.37 -14.62
CA THR A 25 10.79 -12.40 -13.30
C THR A 25 10.06 -13.38 -12.37
N PHE A 26 8.74 -13.40 -12.43
CA PHE A 26 7.92 -14.33 -11.66
C PHE A 26 8.19 -15.79 -12.08
N HIS A 27 8.24 -16.08 -13.37
CA HIS A 27 8.55 -17.42 -13.87
C HIS A 27 9.94 -17.88 -13.42
N LYS A 28 10.96 -17.06 -13.55
CA LYS A 28 12.32 -17.37 -13.08
C LYS A 28 12.35 -17.65 -11.59
N GLN A 29 11.70 -16.82 -10.79
CA GLN A 29 11.63 -17.02 -9.34
C GLN A 29 10.87 -18.31 -8.97
N THR A 30 9.83 -18.66 -9.70
CA THR A 30 9.04 -19.88 -9.46
C THR A 30 9.84 -21.13 -9.79
N GLU A 31 10.61 -21.12 -10.88
CA GLU A 31 11.40 -22.25 -11.35
C GLU A 31 12.73 -22.42 -10.62
N GLU A 32 13.41 -21.33 -10.31
CA GLU A 32 14.80 -21.32 -9.83
C GLU A 32 14.91 -21.15 -8.31
N MET A 33 13.92 -20.54 -7.66
CA MET A 33 13.97 -20.27 -6.23
C MET A 33 13.52 -21.47 -5.40
N GLY A 34 14.37 -21.92 -4.48
CA GLY A 34 14.04 -22.97 -3.53
C GLY A 34 12.88 -22.61 -2.60
N LEU A 35 12.13 -23.65 -2.19
CA LEU A 35 10.93 -23.50 -1.35
C LEU A 35 11.21 -22.76 -0.02
N GLN A 36 12.30 -23.10 0.68
CA GLN A 36 12.66 -22.44 1.93
C GLN A 36 12.89 -20.94 1.75
N ARG A 37 13.47 -20.54 0.64
CA ARG A 37 13.70 -19.12 0.32
C ARG A 37 12.39 -18.39 0.05
N LYS A 38 11.43 -19.01 -0.64
CA LYS A 38 10.08 -18.46 -0.84
C LYS A 38 9.34 -18.25 0.48
N VAL A 39 9.43 -19.24 1.39
CA VAL A 39 8.82 -19.16 2.72
C VAL A 39 9.45 -18.01 3.53
N LYS A 40 10.78 -17.90 3.53
CA LYS A 40 11.49 -16.82 4.23
C LYS A 40 11.17 -15.42 3.69
N ARG A 41 10.89 -15.30 2.40
CA ARG A 41 10.46 -14.04 1.80
C ARG A 41 9.02 -13.67 2.11
N GLY A 42 8.24 -14.59 2.65
CA GLY A 42 6.81 -14.40 2.88
C GLY A 42 5.93 -14.62 1.66
N ASP A 43 6.47 -15.20 0.59
CA ASP A 43 5.74 -15.46 -0.67
C ASP A 43 5.08 -16.85 -0.71
N ALA A 44 5.39 -17.72 0.23
CA ALA A 44 4.82 -19.06 0.35
C ALA A 44 4.62 -19.47 1.80
N TRP A 45 3.59 -20.28 2.03
CA TRP A 45 3.36 -21.00 3.28
C TRP A 45 3.52 -22.49 3.06
N TYR A 46 4.42 -23.10 3.78
CA TYR A 46 4.69 -24.54 3.76
C TYR A 46 5.36 -24.98 5.06
N PRO A 47 4.94 -26.10 5.70
CA PRO A 47 3.75 -26.87 5.37
C PRO A 47 2.45 -26.18 5.77
N LEU A 48 1.33 -26.60 5.16
CA LEU A 48 -0.01 -26.15 5.49
C LEU A 48 -0.79 -27.19 6.25
N LYS A 49 -1.66 -26.75 7.15
CA LYS A 49 -2.77 -27.52 7.67
C LYS A 49 -4.04 -27.05 6.97
N MET A 50 -4.73 -27.97 6.29
CA MET A 50 -6.01 -27.68 5.65
C MET A 50 -7.10 -27.61 6.70
N GLY A 51 -7.87 -26.54 6.68
CA GLY A 51 -9.04 -26.34 7.52
C GLY A 51 -10.34 -26.66 6.79
N LYS A 52 -11.44 -26.14 7.34
CA LYS A 52 -12.77 -26.33 6.77
C LYS A 52 -12.94 -25.62 5.43
N SER A 53 -13.80 -26.16 4.59
CA SER A 53 -14.29 -25.51 3.37
C SER A 53 -15.77 -25.16 3.51
N TYR A 54 -16.15 -24.05 2.88
CA TYR A 54 -17.53 -23.57 2.92
C TYR A 54 -17.80 -22.60 1.76
N TYR A 55 -19.05 -22.23 1.56
CA TYR A 55 -19.43 -21.19 0.62
C TYR A 55 -19.60 -19.87 1.36
N ASN A 56 -18.91 -18.83 0.90
CA ASN A 56 -18.98 -17.50 1.50
C ASN A 56 -20.25 -16.74 1.07
N SER A 57 -20.43 -15.51 1.57
CA SER A 57 -21.58 -14.66 1.24
C SER A 57 -21.72 -14.33 -0.24
N LEU A 58 -20.62 -14.34 -0.99
CA LEU A 58 -20.60 -14.14 -2.44
C LEU A 58 -20.85 -15.45 -3.23
N ASN A 59 -21.23 -16.53 -2.54
CA ASN A 59 -21.44 -17.85 -3.13
C ASN A 59 -20.18 -18.45 -3.78
N GLN A 60 -19.01 -18.11 -3.28
CA GLN A 60 -17.73 -18.67 -3.70
C GLN A 60 -17.32 -19.80 -2.76
N LEU A 61 -16.82 -20.89 -3.33
CA LEU A 61 -16.21 -21.95 -2.53
C LEU A 61 -14.87 -21.47 -2.00
N VAL A 62 -14.71 -21.53 -0.69
CA VAL A 62 -13.49 -21.14 0.00
C VAL A 62 -12.97 -22.24 0.90
N VAL A 63 -11.66 -22.27 1.10
CA VAL A 63 -10.98 -23.17 2.02
C VAL A 63 -10.11 -22.39 2.98
N GLU A 64 -10.18 -22.79 4.25
CA GLU A 64 -9.33 -22.24 5.30
C GLU A 64 -8.02 -23.03 5.35
N VAL A 65 -6.90 -22.32 5.36
CA VAL A 65 -5.56 -22.90 5.48
C VAL A 65 -4.82 -22.24 6.63
N HIS A 66 -4.01 -23.03 7.32
CA HIS A 66 -3.20 -22.57 8.44
C HIS A 66 -1.71 -22.84 8.17
N ARG A 67 -0.90 -21.84 8.41
CA ARG A 67 0.55 -21.97 8.39
C ARG A 67 0.98 -22.80 9.60
N GLN A 68 1.86 -23.78 9.39
CA GLN A 68 2.44 -24.60 10.45
C GLN A 68 3.93 -24.28 10.63
N GLY A 69 4.44 -24.44 11.86
CA GLY A 69 5.85 -24.27 12.22
C GLY A 69 6.10 -23.07 13.11
N ASP A 70 7.36 -22.93 13.52
CA ASP A 70 7.82 -21.85 14.40
C ASP A 70 8.04 -20.52 13.66
N ASP A 71 7.66 -20.45 12.40
CA ASP A 71 7.86 -19.31 11.51
C ASP A 71 6.83 -18.19 11.71
N ASN A 72 6.14 -18.15 12.84
CA ASN A 72 5.14 -17.12 13.17
C ASN A 72 5.69 -15.69 13.17
N GLU A 73 7.02 -15.54 13.14
CA GLU A 73 7.68 -14.24 13.07
C GLU A 73 7.99 -13.78 11.64
N ILE A 74 7.79 -14.65 10.63
CA ILE A 74 8.02 -14.28 9.24
C ILE A 74 6.81 -13.50 8.74
N GLU A 75 7.02 -12.24 8.39
CA GLU A 75 6.03 -11.45 7.67
C GLU A 75 5.70 -12.11 6.34
N HIS A 76 4.44 -12.07 5.96
CA HIS A 76 3.98 -12.61 4.68
C HIS A 76 3.43 -11.52 3.77
N ASN A 77 3.40 -11.81 2.48
CA ASN A 77 2.94 -10.90 1.44
C ASN A 77 1.52 -11.23 0.92
N PHE A 78 0.82 -12.13 1.60
CA PHE A 78 -0.56 -12.48 1.25
C PHE A 78 -1.52 -11.39 1.71
N GLU A 79 -2.40 -10.97 0.82
CA GLU A 79 -3.46 -10.01 1.12
C GLU A 79 -4.67 -10.26 0.22
N PHE A 80 -5.80 -9.67 0.59
CA PHE A 80 -7.03 -9.78 -0.18
C PHE A 80 -6.82 -9.50 -1.67
N GLY A 81 -7.40 -10.36 -2.51
CA GLY A 81 -7.38 -10.20 -3.96
C GLY A 81 -6.15 -10.77 -4.66
N ARG A 82 -5.11 -11.19 -3.93
CA ARG A 82 -3.90 -11.75 -4.53
C ARG A 82 -4.17 -13.16 -5.04
N PRO A 83 -3.76 -13.48 -6.28
CA PRO A 83 -3.82 -14.85 -6.79
C PRO A 83 -2.77 -15.73 -6.09
N VAL A 84 -3.13 -16.99 -5.87
CA VAL A 84 -2.27 -18.00 -5.24
C VAL A 84 -2.36 -19.32 -5.98
N ALA A 85 -1.29 -20.11 -5.91
CA ALA A 85 -1.24 -21.47 -6.41
C ALA A 85 -0.97 -22.44 -5.26
N PHE A 86 -1.74 -23.53 -5.21
CA PHE A 86 -1.45 -24.64 -4.32
C PHE A 86 -0.43 -25.58 -4.97
N PHE A 87 0.42 -26.14 -4.16
CA PHE A 87 1.42 -27.11 -4.59
C PHE A 87 1.58 -28.22 -3.56
N ARG A 88 2.17 -29.31 -3.98
CA ARG A 88 2.64 -30.37 -3.09
C ARG A 88 4.11 -30.65 -3.34
N VAL A 89 4.79 -31.13 -2.32
CA VAL A 89 6.17 -31.57 -2.40
C VAL A 89 6.20 -33.10 -2.45
N ASP A 90 6.83 -33.68 -3.46
CA ASP A 90 6.95 -35.13 -3.61
C ASP A 90 8.14 -35.69 -2.79
N ASP A 91 8.28 -37.03 -2.78
CA ASP A 91 9.33 -37.74 -2.04
C ASP A 91 10.77 -37.40 -2.49
N LYS A 92 10.90 -36.70 -3.62
CA LYS A 92 12.17 -36.24 -4.20
C LYS A 92 12.38 -34.73 -4.00
N ASP A 93 11.64 -34.13 -3.07
CA ASP A 93 11.65 -32.68 -2.80
C ASP A 93 11.29 -31.79 -4.00
N LYS A 94 10.59 -32.33 -5.01
CA LYS A 94 10.11 -31.58 -6.15
C LYS A 94 8.73 -30.99 -5.89
N ILE A 95 8.57 -29.72 -6.28
CA ILE A 95 7.30 -29.00 -6.19
C ILE A 95 6.43 -29.36 -7.38
N LYS A 96 5.20 -29.81 -7.13
CA LYS A 96 4.18 -30.03 -8.17
C LYS A 96 2.97 -29.14 -7.89
N TYR A 97 2.64 -28.30 -8.86
CA TYR A 97 1.50 -27.39 -8.76
C TYR A 97 0.19 -28.09 -9.08
N PHE A 98 -0.86 -27.74 -8.35
CA PHE A 98 -2.22 -28.12 -8.73
C PHE A 98 -2.67 -27.28 -9.93
N PRO A 99 -3.51 -27.82 -10.82
CA PRO A 99 -3.85 -27.18 -12.11
C PRO A 99 -4.91 -26.07 -12.00
N PHE A 100 -4.90 -25.31 -10.94
CA PHE A 100 -5.82 -24.17 -10.74
C PHE A 100 -5.18 -23.06 -9.94
N THR A 101 -5.76 -21.88 -10.05
CA THR A 101 -5.38 -20.69 -9.29
C THR A 101 -6.48 -20.33 -8.31
N GLY A 102 -6.12 -20.09 -7.06
CA GLY A 102 -7.02 -19.53 -6.05
C GLY A 102 -6.83 -18.03 -5.90
N THR A 103 -7.70 -17.42 -5.14
CA THR A 103 -7.61 -15.99 -4.79
C THR A 103 -7.74 -15.85 -3.28
N VAL A 104 -6.86 -15.06 -2.68
CA VAL A 104 -6.93 -14.77 -1.25
C VAL A 104 -8.20 -13.97 -0.96
N SER A 105 -9.07 -14.53 -0.16
CA SER A 105 -10.29 -13.86 0.31
C SER A 105 -10.06 -13.12 1.62
N TYR A 106 -9.15 -13.64 2.48
CA TYR A 106 -8.98 -13.14 3.82
C TYR A 106 -7.69 -13.69 4.44
N VAL A 107 -6.97 -12.89 5.21
CA VAL A 107 -5.79 -13.31 5.96
C VAL A 107 -5.83 -12.72 7.35
N ASP A 108 -5.59 -13.53 8.36
CA ASP A 108 -5.45 -13.10 9.75
C ASP A 108 -4.36 -13.94 10.44
N GLY A 109 -3.22 -13.32 10.71
CA GLY A 109 -2.07 -14.01 11.31
C GLY A 109 -1.61 -15.22 10.49
N ASP A 110 -1.74 -16.41 11.10
CA ASP A 110 -1.35 -17.67 10.46
C ASP A 110 -2.49 -18.39 9.73
N ARG A 111 -3.65 -17.74 9.63
CA ARG A 111 -4.85 -18.26 9.00
C ARG A 111 -5.16 -17.48 7.73
N MET A 112 -5.43 -18.20 6.66
CA MET A 112 -5.83 -17.61 5.38
C MET A 112 -7.05 -18.34 4.82
N VAL A 113 -7.95 -17.60 4.19
CA VAL A 113 -9.10 -18.13 3.44
C VAL A 113 -8.86 -17.89 1.96
N VAL A 114 -8.94 -18.95 1.17
CA VAL A 114 -8.67 -18.92 -0.27
C VAL A 114 -9.92 -19.34 -1.04
N ALA A 115 -10.35 -18.50 -1.98
CA ALA A 115 -11.41 -18.87 -2.92
C ALA A 115 -10.85 -19.79 -4.00
N VAL A 116 -11.54 -20.89 -4.27
CA VAL A 116 -11.13 -21.91 -5.24
C VAL A 116 -12.21 -22.10 -6.31
N PRO A 117 -11.85 -22.54 -7.53
CA PRO A 117 -12.80 -22.59 -8.64
C PRO A 117 -13.91 -23.64 -8.46
N ASP A 118 -13.59 -24.84 -7.98
CA ASP A 118 -14.56 -25.91 -7.83
C ASP A 118 -14.18 -26.91 -6.72
N ASN A 119 -15.16 -27.73 -6.35
CA ASN A 119 -15.02 -28.70 -5.27
C ASN A 119 -14.13 -29.89 -5.64
N GLY A 120 -14.08 -30.29 -6.90
CA GLY A 120 -13.24 -31.41 -7.36
C GLY A 120 -11.76 -31.11 -7.16
N GLN A 121 -11.34 -29.92 -7.55
CA GLN A 121 -9.97 -29.44 -7.37
C GLN A 121 -9.61 -29.25 -5.90
N LEU A 122 -10.56 -28.80 -5.09
CA LEU A 122 -10.36 -28.65 -3.65
C LEU A 122 -10.15 -30.02 -2.97
N ILE A 123 -10.90 -31.05 -3.35
CA ILE A 123 -10.74 -32.42 -2.81
C ILE A 123 -9.33 -32.93 -3.08
N ASP A 124 -8.79 -32.69 -4.26
CA ASP A 124 -7.42 -33.09 -4.61
C ASP A 124 -6.38 -32.45 -3.68
N VAL A 125 -6.55 -31.18 -3.35
CA VAL A 125 -5.68 -30.45 -2.40
C VAL A 125 -5.84 -30.98 -0.98
N GLN A 126 -7.08 -31.19 -0.52
CA GLN A 126 -7.38 -31.65 0.83
C GLN A 126 -6.90 -33.07 1.10
N SER A 127 -6.86 -33.93 0.08
CA SER A 127 -6.41 -35.32 0.18
C SER A 127 -4.90 -35.49 0.02
N ALA A 128 -4.19 -34.47 -0.43
CA ALA A 128 -2.75 -34.53 -0.64
C ALA A 128 -1.97 -34.29 0.66
N GLU A 129 -0.80 -34.92 0.75
CA GLU A 129 0.16 -34.69 1.81
C GLU A 129 1.21 -33.65 1.37
N HIS A 130 1.85 -33.01 2.34
CA HIS A 130 2.92 -32.01 2.09
C HIS A 130 2.47 -30.88 1.15
N VAL A 131 1.35 -30.27 1.48
CA VAL A 131 0.75 -29.17 0.71
C VAL A 131 1.29 -27.83 1.17
N GLY A 132 1.50 -26.93 0.21
CA GLY A 132 1.81 -25.53 0.43
C GLY A 132 1.00 -24.62 -0.48
N VAL A 133 1.08 -23.33 -0.22
CA VAL A 133 0.47 -22.28 -1.05
C VAL A 133 1.48 -21.18 -1.27
N GLN A 134 1.50 -20.63 -2.48
CA GLN A 134 2.38 -19.51 -2.81
C GLN A 134 1.66 -18.44 -3.62
N LEU A 135 2.17 -17.22 -3.57
CA LEU A 135 1.71 -16.14 -4.43
C LEU A 135 1.90 -16.53 -5.90
N PHE A 136 0.94 -16.14 -6.70
CA PHE A 136 0.96 -16.33 -8.14
C PHE A 136 0.99 -14.97 -8.85
N PHE A 137 1.29 -14.98 -10.16
CA PHE A 137 1.35 -13.77 -10.96
C PHE A 137 -0.03 -13.11 -11.07
N ASP A 138 -0.11 -11.81 -10.78
CA ASP A 138 -1.37 -11.06 -10.80
C ASP A 138 -1.71 -10.58 -12.22
N GLU A 139 -2.16 -11.49 -13.04
CA GLU A 139 -2.56 -11.21 -14.42
C GLU A 139 -3.85 -10.39 -14.51
N THR A 140 -4.74 -10.56 -13.53
CA THR A 140 -6.03 -9.86 -13.49
C THR A 140 -5.86 -8.35 -13.35
N SER A 141 -4.97 -7.89 -12.48
CA SER A 141 -4.70 -6.45 -12.32
C SER A 141 -4.18 -5.82 -13.61
N TYR A 142 -3.28 -6.50 -14.30
CA TYR A 142 -2.79 -6.04 -15.61
C TYR A 142 -3.90 -5.99 -16.66
N LYS A 143 -4.72 -7.02 -16.73
CA LYS A 143 -5.88 -7.05 -17.62
C LYS A 143 -6.80 -5.85 -17.39
N MET A 144 -7.12 -5.55 -16.14
CA MET A 144 -7.97 -4.41 -15.78
C MET A 144 -7.33 -3.07 -16.19
N MET A 145 -6.03 -2.92 -15.99
CA MET A 145 -5.29 -1.73 -16.41
C MET A 145 -5.25 -1.56 -17.93
N PHE A 146 -5.01 -2.62 -18.69
CA PHE A 146 -5.04 -2.58 -20.16
C PHE A 146 -6.43 -2.23 -20.68
N GLU A 147 -7.46 -2.85 -20.15
CA GLU A 147 -8.85 -2.54 -20.50
C GLU A 147 -9.22 -1.08 -20.20
N ALA A 148 -8.73 -0.55 -19.07
CA ALA A 148 -8.94 0.85 -18.70
C ALA A 148 -8.25 1.82 -19.67
N LEU A 149 -7.01 1.54 -20.06
CA LEU A 149 -6.30 2.34 -21.06
C LEU A 149 -7.00 2.28 -22.43
N ASP A 150 -7.41 1.11 -22.89
CA ASP A 150 -8.12 0.96 -24.15
C ASP A 150 -9.45 1.73 -24.13
N ARG A 151 -10.16 1.69 -23.02
CA ARG A 151 -11.41 2.42 -22.83
C ARG A 151 -11.21 3.92 -22.87
N VAL A 152 -10.22 4.45 -22.15
CA VAL A 152 -9.97 5.89 -22.12
C VAL A 152 -9.45 6.42 -23.44
N ILE A 153 -8.64 5.65 -24.16
CA ILE A 153 -8.17 6.03 -25.51
C ILE A 153 -9.35 6.22 -26.47
N ARG A 154 -10.35 5.35 -26.40
CA ARG A 154 -11.55 5.40 -27.26
C ARG A 154 -12.68 6.26 -26.70
N ALA A 155 -12.52 6.81 -25.50
CA ALA A 155 -13.58 7.46 -24.78
C ALA A 155 -14.10 8.71 -25.49
N LYS A 156 -15.42 8.87 -25.40
CA LYS A 156 -16.19 10.06 -25.78
C LYS A 156 -16.96 10.54 -24.55
N GLY A 157 -17.61 11.68 -24.65
CA GLY A 157 -18.36 12.24 -23.53
C GLY A 157 -17.50 12.68 -22.37
N ARG A 158 -17.97 12.46 -21.15
CA ARG A 158 -17.29 12.97 -19.95
C ARG A 158 -15.90 12.37 -19.74
N LEU A 159 -15.75 11.07 -19.93
CA LEU A 159 -14.44 10.41 -19.81
C LEU A 159 -13.44 10.94 -20.85
N GLY A 160 -13.86 11.12 -22.08
CA GLY A 160 -13.03 11.73 -23.13
C GLY A 160 -12.66 13.17 -22.82
N TYR A 161 -13.57 13.94 -22.25
CA TYR A 161 -13.32 15.30 -21.80
C TYR A 161 -12.25 15.34 -20.68
N LEU A 162 -12.37 14.49 -19.67
CA LEU A 162 -11.40 14.42 -18.58
C LEU A 162 -10.02 13.97 -19.08
N ARG A 163 -9.98 12.99 -19.99
CA ARG A 163 -8.73 12.57 -20.64
C ARG A 163 -8.02 13.76 -21.29
N ASP A 164 -8.71 14.50 -22.15
CA ASP A 164 -8.13 15.62 -22.89
C ASP A 164 -7.75 16.77 -21.94
N LEU A 165 -8.54 17.00 -20.91
CA LEU A 165 -8.25 17.99 -19.87
C LEU A 165 -6.96 17.66 -19.12
N PHE A 166 -6.77 16.41 -18.66
CA PHE A 166 -5.62 16.01 -17.88
C PHE A 166 -4.31 16.04 -18.66
N TYR A 167 -4.39 15.90 -19.97
CA TYR A 167 -3.23 15.93 -20.87
C TYR A 167 -2.97 17.29 -21.54
N SER A 168 -3.66 18.33 -21.13
CA SER A 168 -3.53 19.67 -21.70
C SER A 168 -3.36 20.74 -20.63
N HIS A 169 -2.98 21.95 -21.06
CA HIS A 169 -2.90 23.13 -20.21
C HIS A 169 -4.24 23.88 -20.11
N GLN A 170 -5.31 23.33 -20.68
CA GLN A 170 -6.64 23.89 -20.54
C GLN A 170 -7.03 23.97 -19.08
N LYS A 171 -7.59 25.11 -18.66
CA LYS A 171 -8.02 25.29 -17.27
C LYS A 171 -9.24 24.42 -16.97
N ALA A 172 -9.21 23.76 -15.80
CA ALA A 172 -10.35 23.06 -15.27
C ALA A 172 -11.46 24.04 -14.88
N GLU A 173 -12.70 23.62 -15.05
CA GLU A 173 -13.86 24.41 -14.66
C GLU A 173 -14.11 24.34 -13.15
N THR A 174 -14.66 25.41 -12.61
CA THR A 174 -15.00 25.53 -11.19
C THR A 174 -16.38 26.13 -10.97
N PHE A 175 -16.98 25.80 -9.82
CA PHE A 175 -18.16 26.51 -9.32
C PHE A 175 -17.75 27.81 -8.62
N SER A 176 -18.62 28.80 -8.63
CA SER A 176 -18.42 30.05 -7.92
C SER A 176 -19.34 30.12 -6.71
N PHE A 177 -18.76 30.07 -5.53
CA PHE A 177 -19.45 30.33 -4.27
C PHE A 177 -18.45 30.83 -3.20
N SER A 178 -18.98 31.47 -2.16
CA SER A 178 -18.16 31.97 -1.07
C SER A 178 -17.42 30.85 -0.32
N ALA A 179 -16.19 31.13 0.09
CA ALA A 179 -15.40 30.18 0.88
C ALA A 179 -16.09 29.83 2.19
N MET A 180 -16.12 28.53 2.50
CA MET A 180 -16.61 28.03 3.79
C MET A 180 -15.50 28.07 4.82
N GLN A 181 -15.87 28.33 6.07
CA GLN A 181 -14.95 28.34 7.21
C GLN A 181 -15.08 27.03 7.99
N PHE A 182 -13.92 26.49 8.40
CA PHE A 182 -13.82 25.27 9.19
C PHE A 182 -12.90 25.54 10.39
N PRO A 183 -13.45 25.91 11.56
CA PRO A 183 -12.64 26.35 12.72
C PRO A 183 -11.62 25.31 13.21
N TYR A 184 -11.84 24.04 12.94
CA TYR A 184 -10.97 22.92 13.33
C TYR A 184 -9.88 22.59 12.30
N LEU A 185 -9.87 23.27 11.15
CA LEU A 185 -8.84 23.11 10.12
C LEU A 185 -7.89 24.33 10.12
N ASN A 186 -6.63 24.10 9.77
CA ASN A 186 -5.72 25.23 9.52
C ASN A 186 -6.01 25.89 8.17
N ALA A 187 -5.33 27.00 7.89
CA ALA A 187 -5.60 27.81 6.70
C ALA A 187 -5.48 27.03 5.38
N THR A 188 -4.41 26.25 5.20
CA THR A 188 -4.22 25.49 3.95
C THR A 188 -5.09 24.25 3.84
N GLN A 189 -5.43 23.62 4.96
CA GLN A 189 -6.42 22.55 4.99
C GLN A 189 -7.81 23.07 4.59
N GLU A 190 -8.21 24.20 5.14
CA GLU A 190 -9.47 24.88 4.79
C GLU A 190 -9.50 25.26 3.30
N GLU A 191 -8.42 25.84 2.81
CA GLU A 191 -8.28 26.16 1.38
C GLU A 191 -8.42 24.91 0.50
N ALA A 192 -7.79 23.80 0.89
CA ALA A 192 -7.90 22.54 0.16
C ALA A 192 -9.32 22.01 0.09
N VAL A 193 -10.05 22.03 1.21
CA VAL A 193 -11.46 21.60 1.25
C VAL A 193 -12.31 22.50 0.35
N ASN A 194 -12.14 23.82 0.41
CA ASN A 194 -12.86 24.75 -0.45
C ASN A 194 -12.58 24.52 -1.93
N LYS A 195 -11.33 24.28 -2.32
CA LYS A 195 -10.98 23.96 -3.72
C LYS A 195 -11.59 22.65 -4.19
N VAL A 196 -11.65 21.63 -3.33
CA VAL A 196 -12.36 20.38 -3.65
C VAL A 196 -13.84 20.64 -3.91
N LEU A 197 -14.49 21.40 -3.04
CA LEU A 197 -15.92 21.70 -3.18
C LEU A 197 -16.25 22.51 -4.44
N ARG A 198 -15.35 23.41 -4.84
CA ARG A 198 -15.51 24.24 -6.03
C ARG A 198 -15.15 23.57 -7.34
N ALA A 199 -14.41 22.47 -7.30
CA ALA A 199 -13.98 21.78 -8.51
C ALA A 199 -15.16 21.14 -9.25
N LYS A 200 -15.30 21.44 -10.54
CA LYS A 200 -16.20 20.70 -11.44
C LYS A 200 -15.53 19.47 -12.04
N ASP A 201 -14.23 19.55 -12.29
CA ASP A 201 -13.47 18.54 -13.03
C ASP A 201 -12.45 17.81 -12.16
N VAL A 202 -11.56 18.56 -11.53
CA VAL A 202 -10.42 17.99 -10.80
C VAL A 202 -9.93 18.94 -9.72
N ALA A 203 -9.49 18.34 -8.60
CA ALA A 203 -8.72 19.03 -7.56
C ALA A 203 -7.64 18.10 -7.04
N ILE A 204 -6.53 18.67 -6.57
CA ILE A 204 -5.41 17.93 -5.98
C ILE A 204 -5.08 18.50 -4.62
N VAL A 205 -5.06 17.63 -3.62
CA VAL A 205 -4.56 17.92 -2.27
C VAL A 205 -3.14 17.35 -2.17
N HIS A 206 -2.16 18.23 -2.24
CA HIS A 206 -0.76 17.86 -2.07
C HIS A 206 -0.40 17.95 -0.58
N GLY A 207 -0.21 16.79 0.04
CA GLY A 207 0.04 16.67 1.48
C GLY A 207 1.44 16.17 1.80
N PRO A 208 2.41 17.08 2.06
CA PRO A 208 3.70 16.70 2.62
C PRO A 208 3.57 15.91 3.91
N PRO A 209 4.65 15.26 4.38
CA PRO A 209 4.59 14.44 5.61
C PRO A 209 4.10 15.22 6.82
N GLY A 210 3.18 14.65 7.57
CA GLY A 210 2.68 15.22 8.81
C GLY A 210 1.75 16.42 8.69
N THR A 211 1.28 16.75 7.47
CA THR A 211 0.42 17.93 7.25
C THR A 211 -1.08 17.67 7.39
N GLY A 212 -1.47 16.45 7.78
CA GLY A 212 -2.88 16.11 7.95
C GLY A 212 -3.63 15.90 6.63
N LYS A 213 -2.98 15.33 5.63
CA LYS A 213 -3.57 15.03 4.32
C LYS A 213 -4.84 14.18 4.45
N THR A 214 -4.79 13.11 5.21
CA THR A 214 -5.95 12.21 5.37
C THR A 214 -7.08 12.89 6.14
N THR A 215 -6.78 13.63 7.19
CA THR A 215 -7.78 14.43 7.92
C THR A 215 -8.46 15.43 7.01
N THR A 216 -7.70 16.13 6.19
CA THR A 216 -8.22 17.11 5.22
C THR A 216 -9.11 16.42 4.18
N LEU A 217 -8.67 15.28 3.67
CA LEU A 217 -9.43 14.51 2.67
C LEU A 217 -10.74 13.99 3.25
N VAL A 218 -10.73 13.49 4.48
CA VAL A 218 -11.95 13.04 5.19
C VAL A 218 -12.95 14.19 5.35
N GLU A 219 -12.51 15.38 5.69
CA GLU A 219 -13.39 16.55 5.78
C GLU A 219 -13.91 16.99 4.41
N ALA A 220 -13.09 16.91 3.37
CA ALA A 220 -13.52 17.18 2.01
C ALA A 220 -14.60 16.18 1.55
N ILE A 221 -14.45 14.92 1.88
CA ILE A 221 -15.44 13.87 1.61
C ILE A 221 -16.74 14.14 2.38
N TYR A 222 -16.63 14.42 3.68
CA TYR A 222 -17.77 14.74 4.53
C TYR A 222 -18.58 15.92 3.99
N GLU A 223 -17.93 17.00 3.61
CA GLU A 223 -18.58 18.18 3.05
C GLU A 223 -19.15 17.92 1.65
N THR A 224 -18.50 17.13 0.83
CA THR A 224 -19.02 16.69 -0.46
C THR A 224 -20.33 15.90 -0.30
N LEU A 225 -20.41 15.04 0.71
CA LEU A 225 -21.61 14.25 1.00
C LEU A 225 -22.81 15.08 1.49
N ARG A 226 -22.59 16.32 1.86
CA ARG A 226 -23.70 17.26 2.13
C ARG A 226 -24.37 17.76 0.83
N ARG A 227 -23.71 17.59 -0.31
CA ARG A 227 -24.17 18.01 -1.64
C ARG A 227 -24.47 16.84 -2.56
N GLU A 228 -23.79 15.73 -2.35
CA GLU A 228 -23.93 14.49 -3.14
C GLU A 228 -24.40 13.37 -2.23
N ASN A 229 -25.22 12.46 -2.75
CA ASN A 229 -25.73 11.34 -1.98
C ASN A 229 -24.65 10.32 -1.67
N GLN A 230 -23.73 10.06 -2.61
CA GLN A 230 -22.75 8.98 -2.52
C GLN A 230 -21.49 9.35 -3.31
N VAL A 231 -20.34 8.98 -2.78
CA VAL A 231 -19.04 9.15 -3.44
C VAL A 231 -18.27 7.83 -3.49
N LEU A 232 -17.36 7.74 -4.45
CA LEU A 232 -16.40 6.63 -4.57
C LEU A 232 -15.04 7.07 -4.01
N VAL A 233 -14.45 6.23 -3.14
CA VAL A 233 -13.14 6.46 -2.55
C VAL A 233 -12.23 5.28 -2.87
N CYS A 234 -11.10 5.55 -3.51
CA CYS A 234 -10.15 4.53 -3.93
C CYS A 234 -8.74 4.87 -3.46
N ALA A 235 -7.92 3.83 -3.35
CA ALA A 235 -6.47 3.92 -3.20
C ALA A 235 -5.79 2.72 -3.86
N GLN A 236 -4.48 2.80 -4.08
CA GLN A 236 -3.71 1.71 -4.69
C GLN A 236 -3.67 0.47 -3.80
N SER A 237 -3.43 0.62 -2.50
CA SER A 237 -3.29 -0.48 -1.56
C SER A 237 -4.51 -0.68 -0.69
N ASN A 238 -4.75 -1.92 -0.27
CA ASN A 238 -5.76 -2.24 0.73
C ASN A 238 -5.52 -1.49 2.06
N MET A 239 -4.27 -1.35 2.47
CA MET A 239 -3.92 -0.63 3.70
C MET A 239 -4.37 0.84 3.65
N ALA A 240 -4.16 1.53 2.54
CA ALA A 240 -4.59 2.91 2.38
C ALA A 240 -6.12 3.04 2.37
N VAL A 241 -6.81 2.11 1.71
CA VAL A 241 -8.28 2.05 1.72
C VAL A 241 -8.82 1.83 3.14
N ASP A 242 -8.24 0.89 3.87
CA ASP A 242 -8.64 0.60 5.26
C ASP A 242 -8.46 1.82 6.16
N TRP A 243 -7.33 2.49 6.03
CA TRP A 243 -6.99 3.67 6.82
C TRP A 243 -8.00 4.80 6.63
N ILE A 244 -8.30 5.17 5.38
CA ILE A 244 -9.27 6.24 5.11
C ILE A 244 -10.70 5.81 5.47
N SER A 245 -11.06 4.56 5.25
CA SER A 245 -12.36 4.01 5.61
C SER A 245 -12.61 4.07 7.11
N GLU A 246 -11.63 3.69 7.91
CA GLU A 246 -11.71 3.77 9.37
C GLU A 246 -11.92 5.21 9.86
N LYS A 247 -11.19 6.16 9.30
CA LYS A 247 -11.35 7.58 9.66
C LYS A 247 -12.71 8.14 9.24
N LEU A 248 -13.25 7.72 8.11
CA LEU A 248 -14.60 8.08 7.68
C LEU A 248 -15.67 7.51 8.62
N VAL A 249 -15.53 6.26 9.02
CA VAL A 249 -16.43 5.61 10.00
C VAL A 249 -16.37 6.35 11.34
N ASP A 250 -15.19 6.71 11.82
CA ASP A 250 -15.00 7.50 13.05
C ASP A 250 -15.68 8.87 12.96
N ARG A 251 -15.74 9.45 11.76
CA ARG A 251 -16.43 10.72 11.49
C ARG A 251 -17.96 10.55 11.38
N GLY A 252 -18.49 9.33 11.51
CA GLY A 252 -19.92 9.02 11.42
C GLY A 252 -20.44 8.79 10.00
N VAL A 253 -19.57 8.58 9.03
CA VAL A 253 -19.97 8.31 7.65
C VAL A 253 -20.26 6.81 7.44
N ASN A 254 -21.35 6.50 6.78
CA ASN A 254 -21.67 5.11 6.42
C ASN A 254 -20.82 4.69 5.21
N VAL A 255 -19.81 3.86 5.46
CA VAL A 255 -18.88 3.33 4.47
C VAL A 255 -19.22 1.88 4.14
N LEU A 256 -19.28 1.56 2.85
CA LEU A 256 -19.33 0.19 2.35
C LEU A 256 -17.99 -0.15 1.72
N ARG A 257 -17.20 -0.97 2.39
CA ARG A 257 -15.89 -1.44 1.96
C ARG A 257 -16.05 -2.64 1.02
N ILE A 258 -15.66 -2.49 -0.23
CA ILE A 258 -15.58 -3.59 -1.19
C ILE A 258 -14.22 -4.26 -1.06
N GLY A 259 -14.20 -5.51 -0.68
CA GLY A 259 -12.99 -6.27 -0.34
C GLY A 259 -12.76 -6.38 1.16
N ASN A 260 -11.79 -7.20 1.55
CA ASN A 260 -11.47 -7.44 2.94
C ASN A 260 -10.26 -6.60 3.41
N PRO A 261 -10.28 -6.12 4.65
CA PRO A 261 -9.19 -5.33 5.20
C PRO A 261 -7.91 -6.16 5.40
N THR A 262 -6.76 -5.49 5.39
CA THR A 262 -5.45 -6.10 5.67
C THR A 262 -5.29 -6.49 7.13
N LYS A 263 -5.84 -5.68 8.02
CA LYS A 263 -5.91 -5.99 9.46
C LYS A 263 -7.35 -6.31 9.82
N VAL A 264 -7.53 -7.49 10.39
CA VAL A 264 -8.84 -8.00 10.72
C VAL A 264 -9.14 -7.72 12.18
N ASN A 265 -10.14 -6.91 12.41
CA ASN A 265 -10.77 -6.71 13.71
C ASN A 265 -12.27 -6.47 13.50
N ASP A 266 -13.05 -6.60 14.55
CA ASP A 266 -14.50 -6.50 14.47
C ASP A 266 -14.98 -5.15 13.94
N LYS A 267 -14.28 -4.08 14.27
CA LYS A 267 -14.60 -2.74 13.79
C LYS A 267 -14.45 -2.64 12.28
N MET A 268 -13.29 -3.06 11.73
CA MET A 268 -13.02 -2.97 10.30
C MET A 268 -13.89 -3.92 9.49
N LEU A 269 -14.15 -5.12 10.01
CA LEU A 269 -15.03 -6.09 9.36
C LEU A 269 -16.49 -5.63 9.30
N SER A 270 -16.96 -4.88 10.29
CA SER A 270 -18.36 -4.50 10.41
C SER A 270 -18.90 -3.65 9.26
N PHE A 271 -18.04 -2.91 8.55
CA PHE A 271 -18.42 -2.10 7.40
C PHE A 271 -18.05 -2.70 6.04
N THR A 272 -17.53 -3.93 6.01
CA THR A 272 -17.27 -4.64 4.75
C THR A 272 -18.57 -5.10 4.09
N TYR A 273 -18.54 -5.16 2.76
CA TYR A 273 -19.67 -5.68 1.98
C TYR A 273 -20.08 -7.09 2.42
N GLU A 274 -19.12 -8.00 2.57
CA GLU A 274 -19.40 -9.39 2.98
C GLU A 274 -20.12 -9.46 4.32
N ARG A 275 -19.65 -8.76 5.34
CA ARG A 275 -20.26 -8.77 6.68
C ARG A 275 -21.64 -8.14 6.70
N ARG A 276 -21.82 -7.03 5.99
CA ARG A 276 -23.13 -6.40 5.88
C ARG A 276 -24.12 -7.24 5.08
N PHE A 277 -23.64 -7.92 4.05
CA PHE A 277 -24.44 -8.85 3.28
C PHE A 277 -24.96 -10.00 4.16
N GLU A 278 -24.08 -10.63 4.95
CA GLU A 278 -24.41 -11.69 5.90
C GLU A 278 -25.36 -11.23 7.02
N ALA A 279 -25.24 -9.98 7.45
CA ALA A 279 -26.08 -9.40 8.50
C ALA A 279 -27.46 -8.96 8.01
N HIS A 280 -27.71 -8.97 6.71
CA HIS A 280 -29.00 -8.57 6.15
C HIS A 280 -30.10 -9.55 6.55
N PRO A 281 -31.33 -9.08 6.91
CA PRO A 281 -32.43 -9.95 7.31
C PRO A 281 -32.81 -11.06 6.32
N ASP A 282 -32.64 -10.79 5.02
CA ASP A 282 -32.97 -11.75 3.95
C ASP A 282 -31.85 -12.77 3.68
N TYR A 283 -30.68 -12.63 4.32
CA TYR A 283 -29.54 -13.50 4.04
C TYR A 283 -29.79 -14.96 4.41
N ASP A 284 -30.42 -15.23 5.54
CA ASP A 284 -30.68 -16.60 5.98
C ASP A 284 -31.55 -17.35 4.96
N GLN A 285 -32.56 -16.69 4.39
CA GLN A 285 -33.38 -17.23 3.32
C GLN A 285 -32.57 -17.49 2.06
N LEU A 286 -31.73 -16.55 1.66
CA LEU A 286 -30.83 -16.68 0.51
C LEU A 286 -29.86 -17.85 0.69
N TRP A 287 -29.27 -17.97 1.89
CA TRP A 287 -28.35 -19.06 2.21
C TRP A 287 -29.04 -20.43 2.07
N ALA A 288 -30.27 -20.55 2.59
CA ALA A 288 -31.06 -21.76 2.49
C ALA A 288 -31.39 -22.14 1.03
N ILE A 289 -31.73 -21.14 0.20
CA ILE A 289 -31.98 -21.35 -1.23
C ILE A 289 -30.71 -21.77 -1.97
N ARG A 290 -29.59 -21.13 -1.71
CA ARG A 290 -28.28 -21.49 -2.29
C ARG A 290 -27.89 -22.92 -1.93
N LYS A 291 -28.11 -23.32 -0.68
CA LYS A 291 -27.90 -24.69 -0.23
C LYS A 291 -28.81 -25.67 -0.96
N ALA A 292 -30.09 -25.35 -1.10
CA ALA A 292 -31.04 -26.16 -1.84
C ALA A 292 -30.65 -26.36 -3.31
N ILE A 293 -30.12 -25.31 -3.97
CA ILE A 293 -29.58 -25.39 -5.35
C ILE A 293 -28.42 -26.38 -5.41
N ARG A 294 -27.48 -26.29 -4.47
CA ARG A 294 -26.34 -27.19 -4.42
C ARG A 294 -26.75 -28.64 -4.20
N ASP A 295 -27.65 -28.87 -3.25
CA ASP A 295 -28.17 -30.20 -2.95
C ASP A 295 -28.94 -30.81 -4.14
N LEU A 296 -29.74 -29.99 -4.82
CA LEU A 296 -30.47 -30.42 -6.02
C LEU A 296 -29.52 -30.83 -7.15
N ARG A 297 -28.43 -30.09 -7.35
CA ARG A 297 -27.38 -30.40 -8.35
C ARG A 297 -26.61 -31.68 -8.00
N ALA A 298 -26.30 -31.86 -6.72
CA ALA A 298 -25.54 -33.03 -6.25
C ALA A 298 -26.32 -34.32 -6.33
N HIS A 299 -27.64 -34.28 -6.15
CA HIS A 299 -28.53 -35.45 -6.12
C HIS A 299 -29.40 -35.61 -7.38
N ARG A 300 -28.93 -35.10 -8.51
CA ARG A 300 -29.61 -35.18 -9.80
C ARG A 300 -29.90 -36.64 -10.17
N LYS A 301 -31.16 -37.01 -10.32
CA LYS A 301 -31.60 -38.33 -10.79
C LYS A 301 -31.87 -38.28 -12.30
N ARG A 302 -31.50 -39.35 -13.04
CA ARG A 302 -31.87 -39.48 -14.44
C ARG A 302 -33.41 -39.61 -14.54
N GLY A 303 -34.05 -38.82 -15.43
CA GLY A 303 -35.48 -38.86 -15.69
C GLY A 303 -36.34 -37.99 -14.76
N ASP A 304 -35.76 -37.06 -14.02
CA ASP A 304 -36.55 -36.08 -13.22
C ASP A 304 -36.96 -34.91 -14.13
N ASP A 305 -38.16 -35.01 -14.71
CA ASP A 305 -38.73 -34.00 -15.61
C ASP A 305 -38.95 -32.65 -14.93
N LYS A 306 -39.01 -32.63 -13.62
CA LYS A 306 -39.21 -31.40 -12.82
C LYS A 306 -37.90 -30.77 -12.35
N TYR A 307 -36.76 -31.43 -12.57
CA TYR A 307 -35.47 -30.96 -12.11
C TYR A 307 -35.16 -29.53 -12.60
N HIS A 308 -35.25 -29.34 -13.91
CA HIS A 308 -34.95 -28.04 -14.52
C HIS A 308 -35.89 -26.93 -14.06
N GLN A 309 -37.18 -27.25 -13.88
CA GLN A 309 -38.19 -26.33 -13.39
C GLN A 309 -37.92 -25.89 -11.94
N LYS A 310 -37.57 -26.85 -11.07
CA LYS A 310 -37.22 -26.58 -9.68
C LYS A 310 -35.93 -25.76 -9.58
N LEU A 311 -34.91 -26.11 -10.38
CA LEU A 311 -33.65 -25.41 -10.40
C LEU A 311 -33.79 -23.95 -10.87
N GLU A 312 -34.57 -23.73 -11.94
CA GLU A 312 -34.84 -22.39 -12.43
C GLU A 312 -35.58 -21.53 -11.41
N HIS A 313 -36.61 -22.06 -10.78
CA HIS A 313 -37.35 -21.36 -9.74
C HIS A 313 -36.48 -20.97 -8.55
N LEU A 314 -35.61 -21.87 -8.07
CA LEU A 314 -34.68 -21.59 -6.99
C LEU A 314 -33.64 -20.52 -7.41
N LYS A 315 -33.11 -20.59 -8.62
CA LYS A 315 -32.17 -19.59 -9.16
C LYS A 315 -32.80 -18.20 -9.26
N GLU A 316 -34.04 -18.13 -9.78
CA GLU A 316 -34.77 -16.87 -9.87
C GLU A 316 -34.98 -16.24 -8.49
N ARG A 317 -35.37 -17.04 -7.52
CA ARG A 317 -35.58 -16.57 -6.14
C ARG A 317 -34.26 -16.12 -5.50
N ALA A 318 -33.19 -16.86 -5.68
CA ALA A 318 -31.86 -16.49 -5.21
C ALA A 318 -31.41 -15.17 -5.82
N THR A 319 -31.54 -15.00 -7.13
CA THR A 319 -31.18 -13.77 -7.84
C THR A 319 -31.99 -12.57 -7.33
N GLU A 320 -33.30 -12.74 -7.12
CA GLU A 320 -34.18 -11.69 -6.58
C GLU A 320 -33.69 -11.23 -5.18
N LEU A 321 -33.37 -12.17 -4.28
CA LEU A 321 -32.87 -11.85 -2.94
C LEU A 321 -31.49 -11.20 -2.98
N GLU A 322 -30.57 -11.70 -3.81
CA GLU A 322 -29.24 -11.09 -4.01
C GLU A 322 -29.33 -9.63 -4.47
N LEU A 323 -30.18 -9.36 -5.48
CA LEU A 323 -30.41 -8.01 -5.98
C LEU A 323 -31.01 -7.10 -4.91
N ARG A 324 -31.95 -7.62 -4.13
CA ARG A 324 -32.59 -6.85 -3.05
C ARG A 324 -31.59 -6.48 -1.97
N ILE A 325 -30.79 -7.42 -1.49
CA ILE A 325 -29.76 -7.19 -0.46
C ILE A 325 -28.74 -6.19 -1.00
N ASN A 326 -28.23 -6.43 -2.20
CA ASN A 326 -27.25 -5.55 -2.83
C ASN A 326 -27.76 -4.11 -2.97
N ALA A 327 -28.99 -3.94 -3.46
CA ALA A 327 -29.61 -2.62 -3.62
C ALA A 327 -29.73 -1.88 -2.29
N GLN A 328 -30.15 -2.56 -1.22
CA GLN A 328 -30.25 -1.94 0.10
C GLN A 328 -28.89 -1.56 0.68
N LEU A 329 -27.87 -2.40 0.54
CA LEU A 329 -26.52 -2.07 1.01
C LEU A 329 -25.96 -0.84 0.30
N PHE A 330 -26.13 -0.73 -1.01
CA PHE A 330 -25.69 0.41 -1.79
C PHE A 330 -26.50 1.68 -1.51
N ASP A 331 -27.80 1.57 -1.31
CA ASP A 331 -28.65 2.73 -1.01
C ASP A 331 -28.33 3.34 0.36
N GLU A 332 -27.97 2.54 1.33
CA GLU A 332 -27.62 3.00 2.68
C GLU A 332 -26.20 3.58 2.76
N ALA A 333 -25.29 3.15 1.88
CA ALA A 333 -23.91 3.61 1.89
C ALA A 333 -23.79 5.04 1.37
N ARG A 334 -22.99 5.85 2.06
CA ARG A 334 -22.62 7.20 1.62
C ARG A 334 -21.27 7.20 0.88
N VAL A 335 -20.39 6.33 1.27
CA VAL A 335 -19.07 6.10 0.66
C VAL A 335 -18.94 4.65 0.25
N ILE A 336 -18.56 4.42 -1.00
CA ILE A 336 -18.10 3.13 -1.49
C ILE A 336 -16.58 3.20 -1.52
N ALA A 337 -15.91 2.32 -0.78
CA ALA A 337 -14.45 2.30 -0.65
C ALA A 337 -13.86 0.99 -1.19
N CYS A 338 -12.87 1.10 -2.06
CA CYS A 338 -12.18 -0.05 -2.65
C CYS A 338 -10.78 0.33 -3.15
N THR A 339 -9.97 -0.68 -3.50
CA THR A 339 -8.73 -0.40 -4.23
C THR A 339 -9.05 0.07 -5.66
N LEU A 340 -8.09 0.68 -6.33
CA LEU A 340 -8.25 1.11 -7.72
C LEU A 340 -8.66 -0.07 -8.62
N VAL A 341 -7.96 -1.19 -8.51
CA VAL A 341 -8.32 -2.42 -9.25
C VAL A 341 -9.64 -3.00 -8.74
N GLY A 342 -9.91 -2.91 -7.45
CA GLY A 342 -11.16 -3.36 -6.83
C GLY A 342 -12.40 -2.63 -7.35
N SER A 343 -12.25 -1.44 -7.90
CA SER A 343 -13.34 -0.69 -8.54
C SER A 343 -13.86 -1.35 -9.83
N SER A 344 -13.15 -2.32 -10.36
CA SER A 344 -13.62 -3.16 -11.48
C SER A 344 -14.55 -4.30 -11.05
N SER A 345 -14.82 -4.45 -9.75
CA SER A 345 -15.73 -5.48 -9.21
C SER A 345 -17.10 -5.45 -9.89
N ARG A 346 -17.64 -6.62 -10.14
CA ARG A 346 -19.01 -6.78 -10.66
C ARG A 346 -20.07 -6.15 -9.76
N LEU A 347 -19.79 -6.03 -8.46
CA LEU A 347 -20.68 -5.37 -7.50
C LEU A 347 -20.92 -3.90 -7.86
N LEU A 348 -20.00 -3.27 -8.58
CA LEU A 348 -20.10 -1.88 -9.02
C LEU A 348 -20.64 -1.72 -10.44
N ASP A 349 -20.99 -2.82 -11.13
CA ASP A 349 -21.51 -2.73 -12.49
C ASP A 349 -22.77 -1.86 -12.54
N GLY A 350 -22.79 -0.92 -13.47
CA GLY A 350 -23.87 0.06 -13.63
C GLY A 350 -23.89 1.19 -12.61
N GLN A 351 -23.01 1.17 -11.60
CA GLN A 351 -22.92 2.26 -10.62
C GLN A 351 -22.15 3.45 -11.19
N LYS A 352 -22.70 4.66 -10.97
CA LYS A 352 -22.10 5.94 -11.31
C LYS A 352 -22.08 6.84 -10.09
N PHE A 353 -21.04 7.65 -9.97
CA PHE A 353 -20.84 8.57 -8.85
C PHE A 353 -20.55 9.97 -9.40
N GLY A 354 -20.89 11.00 -8.64
CA GLY A 354 -20.49 12.36 -9.01
C GLY A 354 -19.00 12.58 -8.83
N THR A 355 -18.45 12.11 -7.72
CA THR A 355 -17.06 12.36 -7.31
C THR A 355 -16.33 11.08 -6.96
N LEU A 356 -15.10 10.98 -7.44
CA LEU A 356 -14.10 10.01 -7.03
C LEU A 356 -13.00 10.71 -6.23
N PHE A 357 -12.66 10.15 -5.08
CA PHE A 357 -11.48 10.52 -4.31
C PHE A 357 -10.44 9.41 -4.43
N ILE A 358 -9.23 9.75 -4.84
CA ILE A 358 -8.10 8.81 -4.88
C ILE A 358 -7.08 9.25 -3.84
N ASP A 359 -6.91 8.46 -2.79
CA ASP A 359 -5.86 8.70 -1.79
C ASP A 359 -4.57 7.98 -2.17
N GLU A 360 -3.45 8.49 -1.71
CA GLU A 360 -2.11 8.00 -2.08
C GLU A 360 -1.90 7.89 -3.60
N ALA A 361 -2.42 8.87 -4.33
CA ALA A 361 -2.43 8.87 -5.79
C ALA A 361 -1.04 8.89 -6.43
N ALA A 362 -0.04 9.40 -5.71
CA ALA A 362 1.35 9.41 -6.18
C ALA A 362 2.02 8.04 -6.20
N GLN A 363 1.39 7.02 -5.61
CA GLN A 363 1.89 5.64 -5.60
C GLN A 363 1.22 4.74 -6.64
N ALA A 364 0.26 5.25 -7.37
CA ALA A 364 -0.52 4.48 -8.34
C ALA A 364 -0.02 4.71 -9.77
N LEU A 365 0.15 3.63 -10.54
CA LEU A 365 0.35 3.74 -11.98
C LEU A 365 -0.84 4.48 -12.61
N GLU A 366 -0.58 5.28 -13.63
CA GLU A 366 -1.64 6.02 -14.33
C GLU A 366 -2.77 5.09 -14.80
N ALA A 367 -2.44 3.94 -15.38
CA ALA A 367 -3.41 2.97 -15.86
C ALA A 367 -4.39 2.51 -14.77
N ALA A 368 -3.93 2.32 -13.55
CA ALA A 368 -4.78 1.94 -12.42
C ALA A 368 -5.78 3.04 -12.05
N CYS A 369 -5.38 4.29 -12.12
CA CYS A 369 -6.28 5.42 -11.85
C CYS A 369 -7.44 5.50 -12.85
N TRP A 370 -7.22 5.15 -14.10
CA TRP A 370 -8.25 5.16 -15.12
C TRP A 370 -9.35 4.11 -14.91
N ILE A 371 -9.12 3.10 -14.10
CA ILE A 371 -10.14 2.07 -13.82
C ILE A 371 -11.39 2.68 -13.16
N PRO A 372 -11.32 3.40 -12.02
CA PRO A 372 -12.50 4.00 -11.40
C PRO A 372 -12.98 5.28 -12.09
N ILE A 373 -12.13 6.01 -12.79
CA ILE A 373 -12.47 7.32 -13.36
C ILE A 373 -13.65 7.23 -14.35
N ARG A 374 -13.82 6.12 -15.05
CA ARG A 374 -14.97 5.90 -15.93
C ARG A 374 -16.35 6.02 -15.26
N ARG A 375 -16.38 5.88 -13.93
CA ARG A 375 -17.62 5.84 -13.15
C ARG A 375 -18.03 7.20 -12.58
N VAL A 376 -17.24 8.25 -12.83
CA VAL A 376 -17.39 9.52 -12.13
C VAL A 376 -17.39 10.71 -13.07
N SER A 377 -17.90 11.85 -12.59
CA SER A 377 -17.92 13.12 -13.31
C SER A 377 -16.72 14.01 -12.96
N ARG A 378 -16.18 13.89 -11.77
CA ARG A 378 -15.00 14.63 -11.31
C ARG A 378 -14.11 13.76 -10.43
N VAL A 379 -12.84 14.14 -10.33
CA VAL A 379 -11.84 13.40 -9.60
C VAL A 379 -11.07 14.32 -8.64
N VAL A 380 -10.91 13.87 -7.40
CA VAL A 380 -10.05 14.51 -6.40
C VAL A 380 -8.89 13.56 -6.11
N PHE A 381 -7.68 14.03 -6.35
CA PHE A 381 -6.45 13.31 -6.02
C PHE A 381 -5.87 13.85 -4.71
N ALA A 382 -5.40 12.95 -3.86
CA ALA A 382 -4.62 13.30 -2.69
C ALA A 382 -3.36 12.46 -2.64
N GLY A 383 -2.24 13.06 -2.32
CA GLY A 383 -0.96 12.37 -2.27
C GLY A 383 0.22 13.34 -2.20
N ASP A 384 1.40 12.75 -2.32
CA ASP A 384 2.66 13.50 -2.33
C ASP A 384 3.64 12.86 -3.31
N HIS A 385 3.83 13.50 -4.45
CA HIS A 385 4.76 13.04 -5.49
C HIS A 385 6.24 13.21 -5.12
N CYS A 386 6.53 13.85 -3.99
CA CYS A 386 7.87 13.93 -3.41
C CYS A 386 8.17 12.79 -2.43
N GLN A 387 7.23 11.88 -2.22
CA GLN A 387 7.40 10.63 -1.47
C GLN A 387 7.47 9.45 -2.46
N LEU A 388 7.23 8.21 -1.98
CA LEU A 388 7.43 7.03 -2.82
C LEU A 388 6.56 7.04 -4.09
N PRO A 389 7.18 6.73 -5.24
CA PRO A 389 6.48 6.54 -6.50
C PRO A 389 5.88 5.14 -6.60
N PRO A 390 5.11 4.84 -7.68
CA PRO A 390 4.74 3.48 -8.01
C PRO A 390 5.98 2.60 -8.21
N THR A 391 5.86 1.32 -7.86
CA THR A 391 6.92 0.35 -8.12
C THR A 391 6.91 -0.04 -9.59
N VAL A 392 8.03 0.13 -10.28
CA VAL A 392 8.24 -0.28 -11.68
C VAL A 392 9.47 -1.17 -11.75
N LYS A 393 9.30 -2.40 -12.21
CA LYS A 393 10.38 -3.41 -12.29
C LYS A 393 11.18 -3.34 -13.58
N SER A 394 10.57 -2.94 -14.69
CA SER A 394 11.24 -2.74 -15.96
C SER A 394 12.03 -1.43 -15.97
N ILE A 395 13.36 -1.52 -15.99
CA ILE A 395 14.24 -0.34 -16.04
C ILE A 395 13.98 0.48 -17.31
N ALA A 396 13.77 -0.18 -18.43
CA ALA A 396 13.48 0.48 -19.70
C ALA A 396 12.15 1.25 -19.66
N ALA A 397 11.10 0.65 -19.11
CA ALA A 397 9.80 1.29 -18.95
C ALA A 397 9.87 2.46 -17.96
N LEU A 398 10.61 2.31 -16.86
CA LEU A 398 10.82 3.38 -15.88
C LEU A 398 11.53 4.58 -16.51
N LYS A 399 12.61 4.36 -17.25
CA LYS A 399 13.34 5.42 -17.96
C LYS A 399 12.50 6.12 -19.02
N ALA A 400 11.56 5.41 -19.63
CA ALA A 400 10.66 5.96 -20.65
C ALA A 400 9.41 6.67 -20.05
N GLY A 401 9.25 6.68 -18.72
CA GLY A 401 8.24 7.46 -18.03
C GLY A 401 7.04 6.71 -17.48
N LEU A 402 7.10 5.38 -17.36
CA LEU A 402 5.98 4.60 -16.76
C LEU A 402 5.72 4.99 -15.29
N GLY A 403 6.75 5.38 -14.56
CA GLY A 403 6.63 5.80 -13.17
C GLY A 403 5.97 7.17 -12.95
N LYS A 404 5.75 7.95 -14.01
CA LYS A 404 5.03 9.21 -13.93
C LYS A 404 3.54 8.95 -13.68
N THR A 405 3.03 9.42 -12.56
CA THR A 405 1.64 9.19 -12.17
C THR A 405 0.68 10.17 -12.86
N LEU A 406 -0.60 9.83 -12.90
CA LEU A 406 -1.63 10.74 -13.40
C LEU A 406 -1.71 12.02 -12.55
N MET A 407 -1.59 11.88 -11.22
CA MET A 407 -1.53 13.04 -10.32
C MET A 407 -0.38 13.98 -10.67
N GLU A 408 0.82 13.45 -10.86
CA GLU A 408 2.00 14.25 -11.22
C GLU A 408 1.82 14.97 -12.56
N ARG A 409 1.24 14.29 -13.53
CA ARG A 409 0.90 14.87 -14.82
C ARG A 409 -0.05 16.06 -14.69
N ILE A 410 -1.09 15.92 -13.88
CA ILE A 410 -2.07 16.99 -13.66
C ILE A 410 -1.44 18.14 -12.87
N VAL A 411 -0.59 17.87 -11.90
CA VAL A 411 0.18 18.91 -11.17
C VAL A 411 0.99 19.77 -12.13
N GLU A 412 1.66 19.16 -13.09
CA GLU A 412 2.45 19.89 -14.10
C GLU A 412 1.58 20.70 -15.05
N ASN A 413 0.48 20.12 -15.52
CA ASN A 413 -0.38 20.76 -16.52
C ASN A 413 -1.34 21.79 -15.91
N LYS A 414 -1.70 21.66 -14.64
CA LYS A 414 -2.73 22.46 -13.98
C LYS A 414 -2.34 22.83 -12.54
N PRO A 415 -1.30 23.65 -12.37
CA PRO A 415 -0.88 24.05 -11.01
C PRO A 415 -2.01 24.76 -10.23
N GLU A 416 -2.97 25.35 -10.91
CA GLU A 416 -4.12 26.07 -10.30
C GLU A 416 -5.10 25.15 -9.55
N VAL A 417 -5.14 23.84 -9.85
CA VAL A 417 -6.03 22.90 -9.15
C VAL A 417 -5.39 22.29 -7.89
N VAL A 418 -4.12 22.59 -7.65
CA VAL A 418 -3.33 22.02 -6.56
C VAL A 418 -3.39 22.92 -5.33
N THR A 419 -3.65 22.32 -4.17
CA THR A 419 -3.46 22.97 -2.88
C THR A 419 -2.37 22.23 -2.12
N LEU A 420 -1.29 22.93 -1.77
CA LEU A 420 -0.22 22.42 -0.92
C LEU A 420 -0.61 22.65 0.55
N LEU A 421 -0.63 21.58 1.33
CA LEU A 421 -0.75 21.70 2.80
C LEU A 421 0.60 22.13 3.37
N LYS A 422 0.63 23.22 4.15
CA LYS A 422 1.87 23.90 4.54
C LYS A 422 2.25 23.75 5.99
N MET A 423 1.35 23.29 6.84
CA MET A 423 1.65 23.13 8.27
C MET A 423 1.72 21.65 8.64
N GLN A 424 2.86 21.22 9.16
CA GLN A 424 3.08 19.85 9.61
C GLN A 424 3.01 19.74 11.14
N TYR A 425 2.52 18.59 11.63
CA TYR A 425 2.23 18.32 13.04
C TYR A 425 3.00 17.10 13.58
N ARG A 426 4.04 16.65 12.88
CA ARG A 426 4.78 15.44 13.24
C ARG A 426 6.14 15.73 13.84
N MET A 427 6.94 16.52 13.13
CA MET A 427 8.39 16.57 13.29
C MET A 427 8.86 17.82 14.01
N ASN A 428 9.94 17.66 14.79
CA ASN A 428 10.79 18.78 15.13
C ASN A 428 11.15 19.59 13.87
N GLU A 429 11.16 20.91 13.99
CA GLU A 429 11.39 21.81 12.86
C GLU A 429 12.70 21.54 12.12
N GLU A 430 13.77 21.22 12.84
CA GLU A 430 15.09 20.95 12.24
C GLU A 430 15.06 19.75 11.30
N ILE A 431 14.25 18.72 11.64
CA ILE A 431 14.08 17.53 10.80
C ILE A 431 13.33 17.88 9.51
N MET A 432 12.24 18.64 9.63
CA MET A 432 11.42 19.00 8.46
C MET A 432 12.07 20.07 7.58
N ARG A 433 12.89 20.97 8.13
CA ARG A 433 13.45 22.11 7.41
C ARG A 433 14.25 21.68 6.17
N PHE A 434 15.05 20.64 6.29
CA PHE A 434 15.81 20.15 5.13
C PHE A 434 14.86 19.63 4.02
N SER A 435 13.90 18.78 4.35
CA SER A 435 12.94 18.25 3.38
C SER A 435 12.05 19.36 2.80
N SER A 436 11.64 20.33 3.60
CA SER A 436 10.88 21.50 3.13
C SER A 436 11.67 22.28 2.09
N SER A 437 12.95 22.55 2.36
CA SER A 437 13.83 23.27 1.43
C SER A 437 14.10 22.53 0.13
N TRP A 438 14.37 21.23 0.20
CA TRP A 438 14.71 20.45 -0.98
C TRP A 438 13.52 20.07 -1.85
N PHE A 439 12.41 19.65 -1.23
CA PHE A 439 11.27 19.04 -1.94
C PHE A 439 10.04 19.94 -2.08
N TYR A 440 9.84 20.89 -1.18
CA TYR A 440 8.57 21.63 -1.08
C TYR A 440 8.72 23.14 -1.20
N GLY A 441 9.77 23.60 -1.87
CA GLY A 441 9.98 25.02 -2.11
C GLY A 441 10.08 25.87 -0.84
N ASN A 442 10.52 25.28 0.25
CA ASN A 442 10.65 25.94 1.56
C ASN A 442 9.29 26.43 2.15
N GLN A 443 8.18 25.84 1.73
CA GLN A 443 6.84 26.28 2.09
C GLN A 443 6.20 25.52 3.26
N VAL A 444 6.79 24.39 3.71
CA VAL A 444 6.25 23.61 4.81
C VAL A 444 6.82 24.12 6.13
N GLU A 445 5.93 24.50 7.03
CA GLU A 445 6.25 25.04 8.36
C GLU A 445 5.79 24.07 9.44
N SER A 446 6.41 24.15 10.61
CA SER A 446 6.06 23.32 11.76
C SER A 446 5.05 24.01 12.67
N ALA A 447 4.03 23.24 13.10
CA ALA A 447 3.09 23.73 14.09
C ALA A 447 3.82 24.02 15.42
N PRO A 448 3.38 25.05 16.17
CA PRO A 448 4.04 25.45 17.42
C PRO A 448 4.22 24.32 18.43
N GLU A 449 3.26 23.40 18.53
CA GLU A 449 3.25 22.28 19.47
C GLU A 449 4.31 21.20 19.18
N VAL A 450 4.83 21.13 17.96
CA VAL A 450 5.86 20.15 17.56
C VAL A 450 7.21 20.76 17.23
N LYS A 451 7.24 22.07 17.05
CA LYS A 451 8.39 22.81 16.50
C LYS A 451 9.71 22.51 17.21
N TYR A 452 9.68 22.44 18.54
CA TYR A 452 10.86 22.26 19.37
C TYR A 452 10.85 20.94 20.15
N ARG A 453 9.98 20.02 19.81
CA ARG A 453 9.88 18.78 20.59
C ARG A 453 11.13 17.93 20.49
N SER A 454 11.57 17.41 21.61
CA SER A 454 12.74 16.55 21.74
C SER A 454 12.54 15.57 22.90
N ILE A 455 13.29 14.49 22.88
CA ILE A 455 13.27 13.50 23.99
C ILE A 455 14.17 13.97 25.11
N LEU A 456 15.37 14.39 24.77
CA LEU A 456 16.37 14.90 25.72
C LEU A 456 16.47 16.43 25.58
N ASP A 457 16.66 17.11 26.70
CA ASP A 457 16.87 18.55 26.70
C ASP A 457 18.18 18.88 25.97
N LEU A 458 18.14 19.90 25.13
CA LEU A 458 19.28 20.38 24.34
C LEU A 458 19.87 19.33 23.37
N ASP A 459 19.12 18.27 23.07
CA ASP A 459 19.56 17.28 22.10
C ASP A 459 19.49 17.83 20.67
N ILE A 460 20.44 17.42 19.85
CA ILE A 460 20.46 17.74 18.42
C ILE A 460 19.49 16.80 17.70
N PRO A 461 18.47 17.31 16.99
CA PRO A 461 17.44 16.45 16.38
C PRO A 461 17.97 15.52 15.30
N MET A 462 19.03 15.89 14.60
CA MET A 462 19.62 15.11 13.50
C MET A 462 21.12 14.94 13.71
N THR A 463 21.59 13.70 13.62
CA THR A 463 23.01 13.36 13.65
C THR A 463 23.36 12.41 12.50
N TRP A 464 24.57 12.55 11.99
CA TRP A 464 25.15 11.61 11.01
C TRP A 464 26.41 11.01 11.60
N ILE A 465 26.42 9.68 11.74
CA ILE A 465 27.60 8.94 12.14
C ILE A 465 28.30 8.47 10.85
N ASP A 466 29.43 9.10 10.56
CA ASP A 466 30.21 8.80 9.35
C ASP A 466 31.08 7.55 9.57
N THR A 467 30.72 6.47 8.88
CA THR A 467 31.44 5.19 8.98
C THR A 467 32.81 5.23 8.28
N SER A 468 33.04 6.16 7.35
CA SER A 468 34.36 6.32 6.70
C SER A 468 35.46 6.73 7.68
N ALA A 469 35.09 7.40 8.76
CA ALA A 469 36.03 7.79 9.81
C ALA A 469 36.65 6.59 10.53
N PHE A 470 35.95 5.44 10.57
CA PHE A 470 36.43 4.21 11.19
C PHE A 470 37.33 3.37 10.29
N GLU A 471 37.26 3.55 8.98
CA GLU A 471 38.12 2.87 7.98
C GLU A 471 39.54 3.41 7.93
N LEU A 472 39.81 4.56 8.55
CA LEU A 472 41.14 5.17 8.60
C LEU A 472 42.08 4.50 9.61
N ASN A 473 41.62 3.57 10.43
CA ASN A 473 42.43 2.82 11.36
C ASN A 473 42.90 1.52 10.68
N GLU A 474 44.10 1.51 10.16
CA GLU A 474 44.72 0.35 9.47
C GLU A 474 44.84 -0.92 10.34
N ASP A 475 44.66 -0.81 11.65
CA ASP A 475 44.73 -1.92 12.59
C ASP A 475 43.37 -2.59 12.91
N SER A 476 42.27 -2.17 12.30
CA SER A 476 40.96 -2.76 12.59
C SER A 476 40.64 -3.92 11.64
N GLU A 477 40.38 -5.11 12.22
CA GLU A 477 39.87 -6.27 11.45
C GLU A 477 38.45 -6.09 10.92
N VAL A 478 37.79 -4.95 11.24
CA VAL A 478 36.37 -4.68 10.92
C VAL A 478 36.28 -3.72 9.75
N SER A 479 35.67 -4.19 8.65
CA SER A 479 35.42 -3.36 7.47
C SER A 479 34.00 -2.80 7.47
N PHE A 480 33.87 -1.48 7.22
CA PHE A 480 32.61 -0.77 7.01
C PHE A 480 32.23 -0.67 5.52
N LYS A 481 32.87 -1.46 4.66
CA LYS A 481 32.53 -1.56 3.25
C LYS A 481 31.31 -2.45 3.02
N GLU A 482 30.54 -2.13 1.97
CA GLU A 482 29.41 -2.96 1.57
C GLU A 482 29.83 -4.32 1.02
N GLN A 483 28.97 -5.32 1.19
CA GLN A 483 29.15 -6.65 0.65
C GLN A 483 27.93 -7.07 -0.17
N PHE A 484 28.19 -7.83 -1.24
CA PHE A 484 27.12 -8.42 -2.04
C PHE A 484 26.51 -9.62 -1.31
N VAL A 485 25.20 -9.78 -1.43
CA VAL A 485 24.46 -10.91 -0.87
C VAL A 485 23.59 -11.54 -1.95
N GLY A 486 23.82 -12.82 -2.22
CA GLY A 486 23.07 -13.60 -3.21
C GLY A 486 23.38 -13.23 -4.67
N GLU A 487 22.63 -13.80 -5.58
CA GLU A 487 22.76 -13.56 -7.04
C GLU A 487 22.06 -12.27 -7.50
N SER A 488 21.30 -11.63 -6.63
CA SER A 488 20.59 -10.39 -6.90
C SER A 488 21.34 -9.17 -6.32
N PHE A 489 20.96 -7.97 -6.74
CA PHE A 489 21.57 -6.68 -6.34
C PHE A 489 21.52 -6.37 -4.83
N GLY A 490 21.36 -7.38 -3.97
CA GLY A 490 21.35 -7.24 -2.53
C GLY A 490 22.70 -6.76 -1.98
N ARG A 491 22.63 -5.88 -0.99
CA ARG A 491 23.78 -5.34 -0.28
C ARG A 491 23.61 -5.50 1.22
N ILE A 492 24.70 -5.73 1.88
CA ILE A 492 24.78 -5.76 3.35
C ILE A 492 26.03 -5.03 3.81
N ASN A 493 25.94 -4.39 4.96
CA ASN A 493 27.08 -3.79 5.65
C ASN A 493 26.99 -4.17 7.12
N LYS A 494 27.64 -5.26 7.49
CA LYS A 494 27.54 -5.86 8.83
C LYS A 494 28.05 -4.93 9.92
N ALA A 495 29.20 -4.29 9.70
CA ALA A 495 29.78 -3.37 10.67
C ALA A 495 28.87 -2.15 10.90
N GLU A 496 28.29 -1.61 9.83
CA GLU A 496 27.32 -0.51 9.94
C GLU A 496 26.05 -0.94 10.70
N ALA A 497 25.55 -2.15 10.50
CA ALA A 497 24.42 -2.70 11.25
C ALA A 497 24.72 -2.82 12.75
N GLU A 498 25.90 -3.32 13.12
CA GLU A 498 26.34 -3.37 14.50
C GLU A 498 26.44 -1.97 15.12
N LEU A 499 26.99 -1.02 14.39
CA LEU A 499 27.10 0.38 14.82
C LEU A 499 25.73 1.03 14.97
N THR A 500 24.78 0.71 14.11
CA THR A 500 23.40 1.20 14.20
C THR A 500 22.75 0.80 15.52
N LEU A 501 22.85 -0.47 15.89
CA LEU A 501 22.31 -0.94 17.17
C LEU A 501 23.07 -0.41 18.38
N LEU A 502 24.39 -0.23 18.25
CA LEU A 502 25.19 0.41 19.29
C LEU A 502 24.78 1.87 19.50
N ALA A 503 24.52 2.61 18.45
CA ALA A 503 24.02 3.98 18.53
C ALA A 503 22.66 4.05 19.23
N LEU A 504 21.76 3.12 18.93
CA LEU A 504 20.47 3.02 19.60
C LEU A 504 20.64 2.66 21.09
N GLU A 505 21.50 1.70 21.41
CA GLU A 505 21.81 1.32 22.78
C GLU A 505 22.34 2.52 23.59
N ASN A 506 23.28 3.27 23.04
CA ASN A 506 23.82 4.48 23.66
C ASN A 506 22.74 5.54 23.87
N TYR A 507 21.88 5.74 22.91
CA TYR A 507 20.79 6.72 23.02
C TYR A 507 19.76 6.30 24.06
N PHE A 508 19.38 5.03 24.10
CA PHE A 508 18.49 4.48 25.12
C PHE A 508 19.09 4.55 26.52
N THR A 509 20.39 4.33 26.66
CA THR A 509 21.08 4.50 27.93
C THR A 509 21.01 5.93 28.43
N LYS A 510 21.14 6.91 27.56
CA LYS A 510 21.00 8.32 27.93
C LYS A 510 19.57 8.69 28.37
N ILE A 511 18.55 8.12 27.74
CA ILE A 511 17.16 8.36 28.11
C ILE A 511 16.81 7.67 29.43
N GLY A 512 17.24 6.43 29.61
CA GLY A 512 16.95 5.58 30.76
C GLY A 512 15.71 4.70 30.55
N LYS A 513 15.79 3.48 31.08
CA LYS A 513 14.77 2.43 30.93
C LYS A 513 13.37 2.86 31.41
N ALA A 514 13.29 3.47 32.57
CA ALA A 514 12.01 3.87 33.15
C ALA A 514 11.26 4.82 32.22
N ARG A 515 11.93 5.83 31.73
CA ARG A 515 11.32 6.83 30.83
C ARG A 515 10.91 6.24 29.49
N ILE A 516 11.75 5.36 28.90
CA ILE A 516 11.44 4.71 27.62
C ILE A 516 10.16 3.88 27.72
N LEU A 517 10.01 3.12 28.80
CA LEU A 517 8.85 2.25 29.00
C LEU A 517 7.58 3.05 29.38
N ASP A 518 7.72 4.04 30.25
CA ASP A 518 6.59 4.85 30.72
C ASP A 518 6.01 5.73 29.61
N GLU A 519 6.86 6.38 28.83
CA GLU A 519 6.47 7.23 27.71
C GLU A 519 6.26 6.44 26.42
N ARG A 520 6.57 5.15 26.41
CA ARG A 520 6.48 4.27 25.24
C ARG A 520 7.20 4.84 24.02
N ILE A 521 8.44 5.27 24.21
CA ILE A 521 9.27 5.84 23.13
C ILE A 521 9.48 4.77 22.05
N ASP A 522 8.94 4.99 20.88
CA ASP A 522 9.03 4.06 19.78
C ASP A 522 10.18 4.41 18.82
N VAL A 523 10.74 3.37 18.22
CA VAL A 523 11.92 3.47 17.36
C VAL A 523 11.68 2.73 16.06
N GLY A 524 12.07 3.34 14.96
CA GLY A 524 12.16 2.70 13.66
C GLY A 524 13.63 2.63 13.21
N VAL A 525 14.05 1.46 12.77
CA VAL A 525 15.34 1.26 12.10
C VAL A 525 15.07 0.97 10.63
N ILE A 526 15.57 1.84 9.76
CA ILE A 526 15.30 1.81 8.32
C ILE A 526 16.58 1.49 7.57
N SER A 527 16.48 0.60 6.58
CA SER A 527 17.54 0.40 5.60
C SER A 527 16.94 0.23 4.20
N PRO A 528 17.62 0.69 3.15
CA PRO A 528 17.14 0.51 1.77
C PRO A 528 17.24 -0.93 1.26
N TYR A 529 17.93 -1.82 1.95
CA TYR A 529 18.20 -3.19 1.50
C TYR A 529 17.59 -4.22 2.46
N ARG A 530 16.78 -5.14 1.93
CA ARG A 530 16.15 -6.22 2.70
C ARG A 530 17.16 -7.09 3.45
N ALA A 531 18.31 -7.38 2.84
CA ALA A 531 19.37 -8.16 3.47
C ALA A 531 19.87 -7.48 4.77
N GLN A 532 20.06 -6.18 4.75
CA GLN A 532 20.43 -5.39 5.92
C GLN A 532 19.32 -5.39 6.98
N VAL A 533 18.07 -5.24 6.57
CA VAL A 533 16.91 -5.32 7.47
C VAL A 533 16.85 -6.66 8.20
N GLN A 534 17.02 -7.76 7.48
CA GLN A 534 17.02 -9.11 8.07
C GLN A 534 18.19 -9.31 9.02
N TYR A 535 19.36 -8.82 8.67
CA TYR A 535 20.52 -8.87 9.54
C TYR A 535 20.33 -8.05 10.83
N LEU A 536 19.80 -6.83 10.71
CA LEU A 536 19.47 -5.98 11.86
C LEU A 536 18.44 -6.65 12.77
N ARG A 537 17.41 -7.29 12.22
CA ARG A 537 16.41 -8.03 13.00
C ARG A 537 17.04 -9.18 13.79
N ARG A 538 17.96 -9.94 13.18
CA ARG A 538 18.68 -11.02 13.86
C ARG A 538 19.56 -10.51 14.99
N LEU A 539 20.30 -9.43 14.76
CA LEU A 539 21.12 -8.79 15.78
C LEU A 539 20.28 -8.28 16.95
N LEU A 540 19.16 -7.64 16.66
CA LEU A 540 18.25 -7.11 17.67
C LEU A 540 17.73 -8.21 18.59
N LYS A 541 17.40 -9.40 18.05
CA LYS A 541 16.99 -10.56 18.84
C LYS A 541 18.10 -11.11 19.72
N LYS A 542 19.33 -11.09 19.26
CA LYS A 542 20.47 -11.62 20.00
C LYS A 542 20.97 -10.72 21.14
N LYS A 543 20.72 -9.41 21.04
CA LYS A 543 21.19 -8.45 22.05
C LYS A 543 20.23 -8.40 23.25
N GLU A 544 20.70 -8.85 24.41
CA GLU A 544 19.94 -8.85 25.67
C GLU A 544 19.50 -7.45 26.09
N PHE A 545 20.30 -6.43 25.79
CA PHE A 545 19.95 -5.04 26.10
C PHE A 545 18.57 -4.64 25.60
N PHE A 546 18.18 -5.07 24.39
CA PHE A 546 16.92 -4.68 23.75
C PHE A 546 15.70 -5.52 24.16
N LYS A 547 15.92 -6.57 24.96
CA LYS A 547 14.83 -7.47 25.37
C LYS A 547 13.59 -6.77 25.94
N PRO A 548 13.72 -5.79 26.87
CA PRO A 548 12.55 -5.08 27.39
C PRO A 548 11.91 -4.10 26.41
N TYR A 549 12.59 -3.76 25.30
CA TYR A 549 12.17 -2.75 24.33
C TYR A 549 11.70 -3.33 23.00
N ARG A 550 11.68 -4.63 22.81
CA ARG A 550 11.40 -5.27 21.51
C ARG A 550 10.08 -4.84 20.89
N SER A 551 9.05 -4.65 21.71
CA SER A 551 7.73 -4.17 21.24
C SER A 551 7.74 -2.71 20.79
N LEU A 552 8.76 -1.94 21.16
CA LEU A 552 8.89 -0.51 20.80
C LEU A 552 9.77 -0.29 19.57
N ILE A 553 10.51 -1.31 19.12
CA ILE A 553 11.48 -1.21 18.02
C ILE A 553 10.97 -1.96 16.80
N SER A 554 10.83 -1.27 15.68
CA SER A 554 10.50 -1.83 14.38
C SER A 554 11.67 -1.68 13.43
N VAL A 555 11.97 -2.73 12.66
CA VAL A 555 13.03 -2.71 11.63
C VAL A 555 12.41 -3.06 10.31
N ASN A 556 12.53 -2.18 9.31
CA ASN A 556 11.96 -2.43 7.98
C ASN A 556 12.68 -1.62 6.91
N THR A 557 12.33 -1.89 5.65
CA THR A 557 12.71 -1.05 4.51
C THR A 557 11.97 0.28 4.53
N VAL A 558 12.39 1.22 3.69
CA VAL A 558 11.72 2.52 3.52
C VAL A 558 10.25 2.33 3.17
N ASP A 559 9.95 1.42 2.22
CA ASP A 559 8.58 1.15 1.79
C ASP A 559 7.68 0.68 2.94
N GLY A 560 8.22 -0.14 3.84
CA GLY A 560 7.50 -0.64 5.01
C GLY A 560 7.17 0.41 6.06
N PHE A 561 7.81 1.57 6.01
CA PHE A 561 7.54 2.70 6.92
C PHE A 561 6.66 3.79 6.32
N GLN A 562 6.29 3.70 5.07
CA GLN A 562 5.47 4.75 4.47
C GLN A 562 4.14 4.93 5.22
N GLY A 563 3.77 6.17 5.47
CA GLY A 563 2.58 6.53 6.25
C GLY A 563 2.73 6.35 7.76
N GLN A 564 3.86 5.86 8.24
CA GLN A 564 4.15 5.65 9.65
C GLN A 564 5.05 6.76 10.22
N GLU A 565 5.13 6.82 11.52
CA GLU A 565 6.01 7.75 12.24
C GLU A 565 6.53 7.10 13.53
N ARG A 566 7.70 7.51 13.99
CA ARG A 566 8.32 7.05 15.24
C ARG A 566 9.00 8.22 15.94
N ASP A 567 9.13 8.13 17.23
CA ASP A 567 9.86 9.14 18.04
C ASP A 567 11.32 9.25 17.63
N VAL A 568 11.96 8.08 17.40
CA VAL A 568 13.35 7.97 16.97
C VAL A 568 13.43 7.15 15.68
N ILE A 569 14.16 7.65 14.72
CA ILE A 569 14.49 6.91 13.48
C ILE A 569 16.02 6.81 13.36
N LEU A 570 16.48 5.58 13.09
CA LEU A 570 17.85 5.33 12.67
C LEU A 570 17.83 4.82 11.23
N ILE A 571 18.69 5.38 10.38
CA ILE A 571 18.80 4.99 8.98
C ILE A 571 20.19 4.40 8.74
N SER A 572 20.25 3.12 8.35
CA SER A 572 21.46 2.43 7.93
C SER A 572 21.53 2.47 6.40
N LEU A 573 22.43 3.28 5.83
CA LEU A 573 22.50 3.55 4.38
C LEU A 573 23.16 2.41 3.60
N VAL A 574 23.98 1.60 4.25
CA VAL A 574 24.66 0.42 3.69
C VAL A 574 25.77 0.76 2.68
N ARG A 575 25.51 1.62 1.71
CA ARG A 575 26.40 1.86 0.59
C ARG A 575 27.72 2.51 1.03
N ALA A 576 28.80 1.77 0.80
CA ALA A 576 30.17 2.18 1.07
C ALA A 576 31.10 1.53 0.04
N ASN A 577 31.62 2.30 -0.91
CA ASN A 577 32.47 1.85 -2.01
C ASN A 577 33.32 2.99 -2.54
N ASP A 578 34.35 2.64 -3.32
CA ASP A 578 35.30 3.61 -3.85
C ASP A 578 34.76 4.40 -5.06
N GLU A 579 33.74 3.87 -5.73
CA GLU A 579 33.17 4.48 -6.94
C GLU A 579 32.06 5.50 -6.66
N GLY A 580 31.67 5.68 -5.39
CA GLY A 580 30.58 6.60 -5.02
C GLY A 580 29.21 6.16 -5.53
N GLN A 581 29.01 4.85 -5.67
CA GLN A 581 27.76 4.27 -6.12
C GLN A 581 26.76 4.14 -4.97
N ILE A 582 25.59 4.71 -5.12
CA ILE A 582 24.56 4.79 -4.06
C ILE A 582 23.30 3.95 -4.34
N GLY A 583 23.21 3.30 -5.51
CA GLY A 583 22.13 2.36 -5.83
C GLY A 583 20.73 2.96 -5.68
N PHE A 584 19.88 2.31 -4.92
CA PHE A 584 18.48 2.73 -4.69
C PHE A 584 18.33 4.12 -4.05
N LEU A 585 19.36 4.60 -3.39
CA LEU A 585 19.38 5.93 -2.76
C LEU A 585 19.48 7.09 -3.76
N ARG A 586 19.63 6.80 -5.05
CA ARG A 586 19.51 7.79 -6.13
C ARG A 586 18.08 8.32 -6.27
N ASP A 587 17.08 7.54 -5.93
CA ASP A 587 15.73 8.05 -5.81
C ASP A 587 15.61 8.82 -4.49
N LEU A 588 15.73 10.11 -4.56
CA LEU A 588 15.75 11.00 -3.40
C LEU A 588 14.44 10.98 -2.62
N ARG A 589 13.34 10.59 -3.26
CA ARG A 589 12.04 10.44 -2.60
C ARG A 589 12.08 9.38 -1.51
N ARG A 590 12.87 8.32 -1.69
CA ARG A 590 13.11 7.31 -0.64
C ARG A 590 13.74 7.93 0.58
N MET A 591 14.73 8.78 0.38
CA MET A 591 15.39 9.47 1.49
C MET A 591 14.45 10.48 2.16
N ASN A 592 13.63 11.18 1.40
CA ASN A 592 12.60 12.06 1.95
C ASN A 592 11.63 11.29 2.87
N VAL A 593 11.16 10.14 2.41
CA VAL A 593 10.30 9.26 3.24
C VAL A 593 11.03 8.85 4.51
N ALA A 594 12.25 8.34 4.40
CA ALA A 594 13.03 7.86 5.55
C ALA A 594 13.25 8.94 6.62
N ILE A 595 13.71 10.12 6.20
CA ILE A 595 13.94 11.27 7.09
C ILE A 595 12.66 11.70 7.81
N THR A 596 11.57 11.78 7.09
CA THR A 596 10.30 12.33 7.59
C THR A 596 9.46 11.33 8.39
N ARG A 597 10.04 10.17 8.73
CA ARG A 597 9.41 9.23 9.70
C ARG A 597 9.69 9.63 11.15
N ALA A 598 10.73 10.42 11.39
CA ALA A 598 11.17 10.81 12.73
C ALA A 598 10.37 11.99 13.27
N ARG A 599 9.83 11.84 14.51
CA ARG A 599 9.20 12.94 15.22
C ARG A 599 10.22 13.84 15.94
N MET A 600 11.17 13.24 16.66
CA MET A 600 12.03 13.95 17.60
C MET A 600 13.53 13.74 17.41
N LYS A 601 13.93 12.57 16.91
CA LYS A 601 15.34 12.24 16.72
C LYS A 601 15.57 11.41 15.46
N LEU A 602 16.54 11.83 14.66
CA LEU A 602 17.01 11.11 13.49
C LEU A 602 18.51 10.88 13.59
N ILE A 603 18.93 9.62 13.47
CA ILE A 603 20.35 9.22 13.40
C ILE A 603 20.59 8.54 12.07
N ILE A 604 21.46 9.10 11.25
CA ILE A 604 21.88 8.50 9.99
C ILE A 604 23.26 7.87 10.19
N LEU A 605 23.40 6.62 9.73
CA LEU A 605 24.66 5.89 9.73
C LEU A 605 25.03 5.56 8.30
N GLY A 606 26.18 6.01 7.87
CA GLY A 606 26.63 5.76 6.51
C GLY A 606 27.99 6.38 6.21
N ASP A 607 28.57 5.89 5.12
CA ASP A 607 29.86 6.35 4.61
C ASP A 607 29.69 7.69 3.89
N ALA A 608 30.03 8.78 4.57
CA ALA A 608 29.94 10.12 4.00
C ALA A 608 30.82 10.28 2.75
N SER A 609 31.97 9.62 2.68
CA SER A 609 32.86 9.69 1.51
C SER A 609 32.23 9.10 0.25
N THR A 610 31.37 8.09 0.39
CA THR A 610 30.58 7.52 -0.70
C THR A 610 29.34 8.37 -1.02
N MET A 611 28.56 8.70 -0.01
CA MET A 611 27.26 9.35 -0.17
C MET A 611 27.36 10.79 -0.63
N THR A 612 28.31 11.54 -0.11
CA THR A 612 28.45 12.99 -0.38
C THR A 612 28.98 13.32 -1.78
N ARG A 613 29.34 12.33 -2.58
CA ARG A 613 29.59 12.55 -4.02
C ARG A 613 28.31 12.94 -4.76
N HIS A 614 27.15 12.58 -4.23
CA HIS A 614 25.87 13.04 -4.76
C HIS A 614 25.47 14.37 -4.10
N PRO A 615 25.05 15.40 -4.89
CA PRO A 615 24.75 16.75 -4.37
C PRO A 615 23.72 16.79 -3.25
N PHE A 616 22.68 15.98 -3.33
CA PHE A 616 21.65 15.90 -2.29
C PHE A 616 22.24 15.48 -0.94
N TYR A 617 23.01 14.39 -0.93
CA TYR A 617 23.59 13.86 0.31
C TYR A 617 24.70 14.75 0.84
N ARG A 618 25.39 15.48 -0.04
CA ARG A 618 26.34 16.52 0.37
C ARG A 618 25.63 17.63 1.13
N LYS A 619 24.53 18.14 0.60
CA LYS A 619 23.74 19.17 1.29
C LYS A 619 23.13 18.66 2.59
N LEU A 620 22.65 17.43 2.61
CA LEU A 620 22.10 16.81 3.82
C LEU A 620 23.17 16.67 4.91
N TYR A 621 24.34 16.16 4.54
CA TYR A 621 25.47 16.02 5.45
C TYR A 621 25.92 17.38 6.01
N ASP A 622 26.12 18.37 5.16
CA ASP A 622 26.53 19.72 5.57
C ASP A 622 25.46 20.37 6.47
N TYR A 623 24.19 20.19 6.15
CA TYR A 623 23.07 20.66 6.97
C TYR A 623 23.11 20.07 8.39
N ILE A 624 23.27 18.75 8.48
CA ILE A 624 23.33 18.06 9.77
C ILE A 624 24.55 18.47 10.59
N GLU A 625 25.71 18.56 9.95
CA GLU A 625 26.95 19.00 10.65
C GLU A 625 26.88 20.45 11.13
N ALA A 626 26.06 21.30 10.53
CA ALA A 626 25.87 22.69 10.95
C ALA A 626 24.87 22.86 12.11
N LEU A 627 24.12 21.83 12.46
CA LEU A 627 23.20 21.86 13.59
C LEU A 627 23.97 21.78 14.92
#